data_d933c48113ac96d8977b497716b05954
#
_entry.id   d933c48113ac96d8977b497716b05954
#
_cell.length_a   1.000
_cell.length_b   1.000
_cell.length_c   1.000
_cell.angle_alpha   90.00
_cell.angle_beta   90.00
_cell.angle_gamma   90.00
#
_symmetry.space_group_name_H-M   'P 1'
#
loop_
_entity.id
_entity.type
_entity.pdbx_description
1 polymer ?
#
loop_
_entity_poly.entity_id
_entity_poly.type
_entity_poly.pdbx_seq_one_letter_code
_entity_poly.pdbx_strand_id
1 'polypeptide(L)'
;MQIEAQKRETLGKKTKHIRKEGKIPAVVFGKDMNSTNISLDYNTFDKVYKESGETDLIDIKIGDKKIKVLIKDVQLDPISGRISHVGFYKPDLTVKTEAEVPVEIVGEENNELIKSKVALALQLIQEIKVEALPEDIPHSFIVDVSNLNNIGDSVSVSQLNYDREKVSIPEIDPEEMVVRIEEVKVEEEEVEEV
;
A
#
# COMPACT_ATOMS: atom_id res chain seq x y z
N MET A 1 -8.27 8.74 -10.93
CA MET A 1 -9.01 9.48 -9.85
C MET A 1 -8.51 10.90 -9.74
N GLN A 2 -9.32 11.85 -9.17
CA GLN A 2 -8.94 13.26 -9.07
C GLN A 2 -9.16 13.78 -7.66
N ILE A 3 -8.16 14.50 -7.11
CA ILE A 3 -8.23 15.16 -5.80
C ILE A 3 -8.01 16.66 -5.99
N GLU A 4 -8.83 17.49 -5.34
CA GLU A 4 -8.62 18.92 -5.27
C GLU A 4 -7.72 19.29 -4.09
N ALA A 5 -6.70 20.10 -4.35
CA ALA A 5 -5.72 20.53 -3.37
C ALA A 5 -5.58 22.07 -3.37
N GLN A 6 -5.35 22.61 -2.19
CA GLN A 6 -5.10 24.05 -2.00
C GLN A 6 -3.63 24.26 -1.66
N LYS A 7 -2.98 25.23 -2.33
CA LYS A 7 -1.62 25.63 -1.99
C LYS A 7 -1.58 26.25 -0.59
N ARG A 8 -0.61 25.87 0.23
CA ARG A 8 -0.44 26.39 1.58
C ARG A 8 0.94 27.02 1.77
N GLU A 9 0.96 28.08 2.60
CA GLU A 9 2.19 28.74 3.04
C GLU A 9 2.55 28.34 4.49
N THR A 10 1.57 27.76 5.21
CA THR A 10 1.74 27.33 6.58
C THR A 10 2.62 26.10 6.70
N LEU A 11 3.74 26.19 7.43
CA LEU A 11 4.75 25.15 7.58
C LEU A 11 4.97 24.80 9.07
N GLY A 12 5.61 23.63 9.30
CA GLY A 12 6.05 23.18 10.61
C GLY A 12 4.91 23.03 11.62
N LYS A 13 5.13 23.42 12.88
CA LYS A 13 4.18 23.23 13.99
C LYS A 13 2.79 23.85 13.75
N LYS A 14 2.69 24.84 12.90
CA LYS A 14 1.42 25.52 12.57
C LYS A 14 0.46 24.64 11.76
N THR A 15 0.92 23.55 11.15
CA THR A 15 0.08 22.59 10.41
C THR A 15 -0.94 21.86 11.30
N LYS A 16 -0.78 21.93 12.64
CA LYS A 16 -1.76 21.40 13.59
C LYS A 16 -3.17 22.01 13.41
N HIS A 17 -3.27 23.26 12.97
CA HIS A 17 -4.58 23.90 12.69
C HIS A 17 -5.23 23.27 11.47
N ILE A 18 -4.47 23.02 10.41
CA ILE A 18 -4.96 22.39 9.17
C ILE A 18 -5.61 21.02 9.50
N ARG A 19 -4.96 20.21 10.35
CA ARG A 19 -5.51 18.91 10.77
C ARG A 19 -6.78 19.05 11.62
N LYS A 20 -6.90 20.09 12.44
CA LYS A 20 -8.11 20.38 13.22
C LYS A 20 -9.28 20.78 12.34
N GLU A 21 -9.02 21.38 11.18
CA GLU A 21 -10.03 21.76 10.19
C GLU A 21 -10.45 20.58 9.28
N GLY A 22 -9.99 19.35 9.58
CA GLY A 22 -10.31 18.16 8.78
C GLY A 22 -9.52 18.07 7.47
N LYS A 23 -8.40 18.80 7.35
CA LYS A 23 -7.52 18.76 6.19
C LYS A 23 -6.20 18.04 6.51
N ILE A 24 -5.60 17.44 5.48
CA ILE A 24 -4.28 16.82 5.55
C ILE A 24 -3.24 17.75 4.93
N PRO A 25 -2.17 18.11 5.66
CA PRO A 25 -1.02 18.77 5.06
C PRO A 25 -0.26 17.77 4.18
N ALA A 26 0.08 18.17 2.97
CA ALA A 26 0.79 17.33 2.03
C ALA A 26 1.87 18.13 1.28
N VAL A 27 2.73 17.41 0.56
CA VAL A 27 3.74 17.98 -0.32
C VAL A 27 3.73 17.25 -1.66
N VAL A 28 3.81 17.99 -2.75
CA VAL A 28 4.06 17.44 -4.09
C VAL A 28 5.51 17.74 -4.44
N PHE A 29 6.26 16.71 -4.81
CA PHE A 29 7.67 16.83 -5.20
C PHE A 29 7.95 15.96 -6.42
N GLY A 30 9.04 16.22 -7.12
CA GLY A 30 9.45 15.49 -8.31
C GLY A 30 10.76 16.04 -8.86
N LYS A 31 11.36 15.31 -9.81
CA LYS A 31 12.66 15.66 -10.38
C LYS A 31 12.65 17.02 -11.09
N ASP A 32 11.54 17.35 -11.78
CA ASP A 32 11.42 18.52 -12.62
C ASP A 32 10.54 19.63 -12.02
N MET A 33 10.32 19.62 -10.71
CA MET A 33 9.53 20.64 -10.05
C MET A 33 10.03 20.95 -8.65
N ASN A 34 9.87 22.22 -8.26
CA ASN A 34 10.08 22.61 -6.87
C ASN A 34 8.98 22.04 -5.99
N SER A 35 9.35 21.53 -4.81
CA SER A 35 8.39 21.02 -3.83
C SER A 35 7.31 22.05 -3.54
N THR A 36 6.05 21.64 -3.71
CA THR A 36 4.91 22.49 -3.49
C THR A 36 4.11 21.98 -2.29
N ASN A 37 3.97 22.83 -1.28
CA ASN A 37 3.18 22.50 -0.10
C ASN A 37 1.69 22.70 -0.38
N ILE A 38 0.89 21.68 -0.10
CA ILE A 38 -0.56 21.66 -0.33
C ILE A 38 -1.31 21.17 0.89
N SER A 39 -2.60 21.37 0.91
CA SER A 39 -3.55 20.77 1.84
C SER A 39 -4.73 20.19 1.08
N LEU A 40 -5.22 19.04 1.51
CA LEU A 40 -6.36 18.32 0.92
C LEU A 40 -7.41 18.04 2.01
N ASP A 41 -8.63 17.79 1.57
CA ASP A 41 -9.69 17.31 2.46
C ASP A 41 -9.39 15.86 2.90
N TYR A 42 -9.54 15.60 4.21
CA TYR A 42 -9.25 14.28 4.79
C TYR A 42 -10.13 13.19 4.20
N ASN A 43 -11.44 13.41 4.15
CA ASN A 43 -12.39 12.38 3.75
C ASN A 43 -12.26 12.03 2.26
N THR A 44 -11.97 13.04 1.44
CA THR A 44 -11.74 12.86 0.00
C THR A 44 -10.46 12.04 -0.23
N PHE A 45 -9.40 12.37 0.49
CA PHE A 45 -8.13 11.62 0.37
C PHE A 45 -8.26 10.20 0.88
N ASP A 46 -8.86 9.96 2.06
CA ASP A 46 -9.04 8.64 2.64
C ASP A 46 -9.77 7.66 1.70
N LYS A 47 -10.81 8.15 1.00
CA LYS A 47 -11.52 7.35 -0.01
C LYS A 47 -10.61 6.99 -1.18
N VAL A 48 -9.91 7.97 -1.73
CA VAL A 48 -9.00 7.74 -2.87
C VAL A 48 -7.86 6.82 -2.47
N TYR A 49 -7.28 6.99 -1.27
CA TYR A 49 -6.20 6.15 -0.78
C TYR A 49 -6.62 4.68 -0.60
N LYS A 50 -7.85 4.44 -0.11
CA LYS A 50 -8.41 3.08 0.01
C LYS A 50 -8.68 2.40 -1.34
N GLU A 51 -8.97 3.20 -2.37
CA GLU A 51 -9.27 2.68 -3.70
C GLU A 51 -8.01 2.52 -4.56
N SER A 52 -7.04 3.44 -4.46
CA SER A 52 -5.87 3.52 -5.34
C SER A 52 -4.59 2.98 -4.70
N GLY A 53 -4.52 2.89 -3.36
CA GLY A 53 -3.28 2.55 -2.67
C GLY A 53 -2.14 3.54 -2.96
N GLU A 54 -0.91 3.03 -2.99
CA GLU A 54 0.31 3.80 -3.28
C GLU A 54 0.84 3.58 -4.70
N THR A 55 0.19 2.70 -5.44
CA THR A 55 0.62 2.24 -6.77
C THR A 55 0.00 3.00 -7.92
N ASP A 56 -1.17 3.62 -7.69
CA ASP A 56 -1.92 4.30 -8.75
C ASP A 56 -1.50 5.74 -9.00
N LEU A 57 -1.54 6.11 -10.29
CA LEU A 57 -1.42 7.50 -10.72
C LEU A 57 -2.71 8.27 -10.42
N ILE A 58 -2.59 9.28 -9.55
CA ILE A 58 -3.70 10.16 -9.14
C ILE A 58 -3.51 11.54 -9.76
N ASP A 59 -4.61 12.13 -10.23
CA ASP A 59 -4.64 13.51 -10.68
C ASP A 59 -4.85 14.47 -9.50
N ILE A 60 -3.86 15.29 -9.17
CA ILE A 60 -4.02 16.37 -8.19
C ILE A 60 -4.29 17.68 -8.93
N LYS A 61 -5.40 18.33 -8.59
CA LYS A 61 -5.75 19.66 -9.08
C LYS A 61 -5.35 20.71 -8.07
N ILE A 62 -4.38 21.56 -8.43
CA ILE A 62 -3.92 22.71 -7.62
C ILE A 62 -4.27 23.98 -8.36
N GLY A 63 -5.39 24.63 -7.98
CA GLY A 63 -5.96 25.72 -8.77
C GLY A 63 -6.36 25.24 -10.17
N ASP A 64 -5.76 25.82 -11.22
CA ASP A 64 -6.04 25.45 -12.62
C ASP A 64 -5.10 24.36 -13.17
N LYS A 65 -4.10 23.96 -12.40
CA LYS A 65 -3.10 22.96 -12.83
C LYS A 65 -3.50 21.57 -12.37
N LYS A 66 -3.50 20.61 -13.29
CA LYS A 66 -3.61 19.18 -13.01
C LYS A 66 -2.22 18.56 -13.11
N ILE A 67 -1.86 17.74 -12.12
CA ILE A 67 -0.56 17.07 -12.04
C ILE A 67 -0.83 15.61 -11.72
N LYS A 68 -0.29 14.69 -12.54
CA LYS A 68 -0.29 13.25 -12.23
C LYS A 68 0.79 12.95 -11.22
N VAL A 69 0.45 12.26 -10.15
CA VAL A 69 1.36 11.93 -9.04
C VAL A 69 1.09 10.52 -8.52
N LEU A 70 2.11 9.92 -7.89
CA LEU A 70 2.00 8.72 -7.06
C LEU A 70 1.98 9.13 -5.59
N ILE A 71 1.27 8.37 -4.75
CA ILE A 71 1.40 8.46 -3.30
C ILE A 71 2.70 7.75 -2.93
N LYS A 72 3.64 8.43 -2.25
CA LYS A 72 4.95 7.85 -1.92
C LYS A 72 5.20 7.71 -0.42
N ASP A 73 4.59 8.56 0.39
CA ASP A 73 4.79 8.60 1.83
C ASP A 73 3.48 8.97 2.53
N VAL A 74 2.94 8.06 3.32
CA VAL A 74 1.74 8.29 4.12
C VAL A 74 2.09 8.12 5.59
N GLN A 75 2.10 9.23 6.33
CA GLN A 75 2.38 9.23 7.74
C GLN A 75 1.09 9.14 8.55
N LEU A 76 1.04 8.19 9.45
CA LEU A 76 -0.06 8.01 10.38
C LEU A 76 0.28 8.63 11.74
N ASP A 77 -0.72 9.16 12.40
CA ASP A 77 -0.62 9.53 13.80
C ASP A 77 -0.69 8.26 14.67
N PRO A 78 0.34 7.96 15.49
CA PRO A 78 0.44 6.68 16.20
C PRO A 78 -0.64 6.46 17.26
N ILE A 79 -1.29 7.53 17.74
CA ILE A 79 -2.33 7.44 18.76
C ILE A 79 -3.71 7.29 18.15
N SER A 80 -4.01 8.10 17.12
CA SER A 80 -5.34 8.13 16.51
C SER A 80 -5.47 7.25 15.28
N GLY A 81 -4.36 6.73 14.71
CA GLY A 81 -4.34 5.99 13.45
C GLY A 81 -4.69 6.84 12.21
N ARG A 82 -4.90 8.14 12.40
CA ARG A 82 -5.31 9.03 11.30
C ARG A 82 -4.12 9.48 10.47
N ILE A 83 -4.35 9.66 9.18
CA ILE A 83 -3.34 10.19 8.26
C ILE A 83 -2.97 11.60 8.70
N SER A 84 -1.68 11.81 8.99
CA SER A 84 -1.13 13.06 9.50
C SER A 84 -0.38 13.88 8.45
N HIS A 85 0.20 13.23 7.44
CA HIS A 85 0.91 13.85 6.33
C HIS A 85 0.90 12.94 5.10
N VAL A 86 0.98 13.51 3.90
CA VAL A 86 1.09 12.75 2.65
C VAL A 86 2.15 13.38 1.75
N GLY A 87 3.03 12.53 1.22
CA GLY A 87 3.98 12.86 0.19
C GLY A 87 3.49 12.37 -1.18
N PHE A 88 3.41 13.28 -2.15
CA PHE A 88 3.08 12.96 -3.53
C PHE A 88 4.30 13.13 -4.40
N TYR A 89 4.66 12.08 -5.11
CA TYR A 89 5.74 12.09 -6.07
C TYR A 89 5.21 12.28 -7.48
N LYS A 90 5.72 13.29 -8.19
CA LYS A 90 5.47 13.44 -9.61
C LYS A 90 6.52 12.65 -10.38
N PRO A 91 6.18 11.45 -10.90
CA PRO A 91 7.12 10.65 -11.68
C PRO A 91 7.33 11.25 -13.08
N ASP A 92 8.45 10.89 -13.67
CA ASP A 92 8.66 10.99 -15.10
C ASP A 92 8.07 9.71 -15.73
N LEU A 93 7.06 9.85 -16.57
CA LEU A 93 6.34 8.71 -17.17
C LEU A 93 7.21 7.87 -18.11
N THR A 94 8.38 8.38 -18.50
CA THR A 94 9.33 7.71 -19.40
C THR A 94 10.43 6.94 -18.67
N VAL A 95 10.50 7.07 -17.35
CA VAL A 95 11.54 6.47 -16.52
C VAL A 95 10.92 5.46 -15.56
N LYS A 96 11.54 4.31 -15.44
CA LYS A 96 11.15 3.31 -14.43
C LYS A 96 11.27 3.90 -13.03
N THR A 97 10.27 3.63 -12.22
CA THR A 97 10.17 4.11 -10.84
C THR A 97 9.96 2.91 -9.91
N GLU A 98 10.57 2.98 -8.74
CA GLU A 98 10.35 2.01 -7.67
C GLU A 98 9.04 2.32 -6.96
N ALA A 99 8.22 1.28 -6.77
CA ALA A 99 7.00 1.32 -5.98
C ALA A 99 6.90 0.08 -5.09
N GLU A 100 6.24 0.22 -3.94
CA GLU A 100 5.89 -0.87 -3.06
C GLU A 100 4.47 -1.32 -3.38
N VAL A 101 4.34 -2.58 -3.81
CA VAL A 101 3.07 -3.16 -4.26
C VAL A 101 2.60 -4.13 -3.18
N PRO A 102 1.40 -3.92 -2.60
CA PRO A 102 0.87 -4.80 -1.58
C PRO A 102 0.53 -6.18 -2.12
N VAL A 103 0.65 -7.18 -1.26
CA VAL A 103 0.21 -8.55 -1.53
C VAL A 103 -1.15 -8.78 -0.88
N GLU A 104 -2.13 -9.14 -1.69
CA GLU A 104 -3.49 -9.47 -1.24
C GLU A 104 -3.72 -10.98 -1.29
N ILE A 105 -4.14 -11.55 -0.16
CA ILE A 105 -4.52 -12.96 -0.07
C ILE A 105 -6.00 -13.07 -0.41
N VAL A 106 -6.32 -13.98 -1.34
CA VAL A 106 -7.70 -14.30 -1.71
C VAL A 106 -7.94 -15.80 -1.59
N GLY A 107 -9.21 -16.20 -1.52
CA GLY A 107 -9.58 -17.62 -1.51
C GLY A 107 -9.52 -18.28 -0.13
N GLU A 108 -9.29 -17.56 0.96
CA GLU A 108 -9.33 -18.10 2.33
C GLU A 108 -10.68 -18.75 2.66
N GLU A 109 -11.78 -18.17 2.18
CA GLU A 109 -13.13 -18.69 2.37
C GLU A 109 -13.36 -20.07 1.69
N ASN A 110 -12.55 -20.40 0.69
CA ASN A 110 -12.65 -21.64 -0.08
C ASN A 110 -11.67 -22.71 0.43
N ASN A 111 -10.71 -22.34 1.26
CA ASN A 111 -9.74 -23.27 1.83
C ASN A 111 -10.33 -23.99 3.06
N GLU A 112 -10.41 -25.32 3.02
CA GLU A 112 -11.00 -26.14 4.07
C GLU A 112 -10.23 -26.08 5.40
N LEU A 113 -8.89 -25.97 5.35
CA LEU A 113 -8.03 -25.89 6.55
C LEU A 113 -8.23 -24.56 7.28
N ILE A 114 -8.33 -23.46 6.55
CA ILE A 114 -8.54 -22.11 7.10
C ILE A 114 -9.97 -22.00 7.64
N LYS A 115 -10.94 -22.50 6.88
CA LYS A 115 -12.36 -22.49 7.25
C LYS A 115 -12.65 -23.29 8.52
N SER A 116 -11.97 -24.41 8.70
CA SER A 116 -12.07 -25.24 9.92
C SER A 116 -11.24 -24.70 11.09
N LYS A 117 -10.53 -23.57 10.92
CA LYS A 117 -9.65 -22.95 11.91
C LYS A 117 -8.50 -23.86 12.38
N VAL A 118 -8.14 -24.86 11.61
CA VAL A 118 -6.99 -25.74 11.86
C VAL A 118 -5.69 -25.06 11.44
N ALA A 119 -5.76 -24.25 10.38
CA ALA A 119 -4.60 -23.51 9.86
C ALA A 119 -4.97 -22.06 9.56
N LEU A 120 -3.95 -21.25 9.36
CA LEU A 120 -4.05 -19.85 8.92
C LEU A 120 -3.09 -19.59 7.76
N ALA A 121 -3.44 -18.65 6.91
CA ALA A 121 -2.51 -18.14 5.90
C ALA A 121 -1.62 -17.08 6.54
N LEU A 122 -0.34 -17.40 6.75
CA LEU A 122 0.64 -16.47 7.27
C LEU A 122 1.26 -15.70 6.10
N GLN A 123 1.05 -14.41 6.06
CA GLN A 123 1.68 -13.51 5.11
C GLN A 123 3.08 -13.14 5.61
N LEU A 124 4.11 -13.60 4.91
CA LEU A 124 5.51 -13.35 5.24
C LEU A 124 6.00 -12.02 4.65
N ILE A 125 5.50 -11.69 3.46
CA ILE A 125 5.84 -10.45 2.75
C ILE A 125 4.52 -9.68 2.52
N GLN A 126 4.43 -8.49 3.10
CA GLN A 126 3.23 -7.66 2.98
C GLN A 126 3.27 -6.81 1.70
N GLU A 127 4.45 -6.33 1.34
CA GLU A 127 4.69 -5.45 0.19
C GLU A 127 5.92 -5.90 -0.57
N ILE A 128 5.86 -5.84 -1.88
CA ILE A 128 6.96 -6.20 -2.78
C ILE A 128 7.41 -4.95 -3.52
N LYS A 129 8.69 -4.62 -3.40
CA LYS A 129 9.29 -3.54 -4.20
C LYS A 129 9.45 -3.97 -5.64
N VAL A 130 8.86 -3.19 -6.53
CA VAL A 130 8.92 -3.39 -7.97
C VAL A 130 9.52 -2.18 -8.66
N GLU A 131 10.19 -2.41 -9.77
CA GLU A 131 10.69 -1.38 -10.68
C GLU A 131 9.95 -1.51 -12.02
N ALA A 132 9.11 -0.52 -12.33
CA ALA A 132 8.31 -0.49 -13.56
C ALA A 132 8.08 0.95 -14.04
N LEU A 133 7.52 1.11 -15.23
CA LEU A 133 6.98 2.41 -15.65
C LEU A 133 5.75 2.75 -14.79
N PRO A 134 5.51 4.02 -14.45
CA PRO A 134 4.41 4.42 -13.58
C PRO A 134 3.01 3.97 -14.05
N GLU A 135 2.84 3.72 -15.34
CA GLU A 135 1.58 3.23 -15.93
C GLU A 135 1.45 1.69 -15.91
N ASP A 136 2.56 0.98 -15.69
CA ASP A 136 2.64 -0.49 -15.70
C ASP A 136 2.75 -1.09 -14.29
N ILE A 137 2.72 -0.27 -13.23
CA ILE A 137 2.76 -0.74 -11.84
C ILE A 137 1.43 -1.43 -11.52
N PRO A 138 1.43 -2.70 -11.06
CA PRO A 138 0.20 -3.38 -10.64
C PRO A 138 -0.34 -2.80 -9.32
N HIS A 139 -1.65 -2.83 -9.12
CA HIS A 139 -2.30 -2.37 -7.88
C HIS A 139 -1.94 -3.25 -6.68
N SER A 140 -2.02 -4.55 -6.86
CA SER A 140 -1.69 -5.56 -5.85
C SER A 140 -1.23 -6.84 -6.50
N PHE A 141 -0.48 -7.67 -5.77
CA PHE A 141 -0.19 -9.06 -6.13
C PHE A 141 -1.23 -9.95 -5.46
N ILE A 142 -2.06 -10.58 -6.28
CA ILE A 142 -3.11 -11.47 -5.79
C ILE A 142 -2.54 -12.88 -5.59
N VAL A 143 -2.60 -13.38 -4.35
CA VAL A 143 -2.21 -14.74 -3.98
C VAL A 143 -3.46 -15.54 -3.63
N ASP A 144 -3.79 -16.52 -4.46
CA ASP A 144 -4.92 -17.42 -4.22
C ASP A 144 -4.48 -18.63 -3.38
N VAL A 145 -4.97 -18.70 -2.14
CA VAL A 145 -4.67 -19.78 -1.19
C VAL A 145 -5.71 -20.90 -1.22
N SER A 146 -6.71 -20.85 -2.09
CA SER A 146 -7.78 -21.87 -2.16
C SER A 146 -7.27 -23.26 -2.48
N ASN A 147 -6.15 -23.38 -3.20
CA ASN A 147 -5.55 -24.63 -3.64
C ASN A 147 -4.45 -25.18 -2.69
N LEU A 148 -4.15 -24.49 -1.60
CA LEU A 148 -3.16 -24.92 -0.62
C LEU A 148 -3.81 -25.85 0.40
N ASN A 149 -3.66 -27.17 0.20
CA ASN A 149 -4.43 -28.18 0.95
C ASN A 149 -3.66 -28.81 2.12
N ASN A 150 -2.38 -28.48 2.30
CA ASN A 150 -1.56 -29.03 3.36
C ASN A 150 -0.93 -27.94 4.23
N ILE A 151 -0.76 -28.25 5.51
CA ILE A 151 0.05 -27.43 6.41
C ILE A 151 1.49 -27.44 5.92
N GLY A 152 2.06 -26.24 5.77
CA GLY A 152 3.39 -26.05 5.21
C GLY A 152 3.42 -25.71 3.72
N ASP A 153 2.29 -25.81 3.00
CA ASP A 153 2.21 -25.34 1.63
C ASP A 153 2.47 -23.82 1.59
N SER A 154 3.18 -23.36 0.58
CA SER A 154 3.57 -21.96 0.43
C SER A 154 3.50 -21.50 -1.02
N VAL A 155 3.34 -20.20 -1.20
CA VAL A 155 3.42 -19.54 -2.50
C VAL A 155 4.67 -18.66 -2.51
N SER A 156 5.52 -18.84 -3.52
CA SER A 156 6.75 -18.06 -3.71
C SER A 156 6.54 -16.90 -4.70
N VAL A 157 7.47 -15.94 -4.70
CA VAL A 157 7.46 -14.79 -5.63
C VAL A 157 7.40 -15.22 -7.09
N SER A 158 8.06 -16.36 -7.43
CA SER A 158 8.04 -16.92 -8.79
C SER A 158 6.66 -17.37 -9.27
N GLN A 159 5.71 -17.62 -8.36
CA GLN A 159 4.35 -18.07 -8.67
C GLN A 159 3.36 -16.93 -8.77
N LEU A 160 3.78 -15.70 -8.47
CA LEU A 160 2.93 -14.51 -8.62
C LEU A 160 2.61 -14.25 -10.09
N ASN A 161 1.36 -13.85 -10.32
CA ASN A 161 0.87 -13.54 -11.66
C ASN A 161 1.08 -12.06 -11.98
N TYR A 162 2.12 -11.73 -12.74
CA TYR A 162 2.42 -10.38 -13.21
C TYR A 162 3.15 -10.41 -14.55
N ASP A 163 3.16 -9.28 -15.27
CA ASP A 163 3.87 -9.12 -16.53
C ASP A 163 5.37 -8.90 -16.29
N ARG A 164 6.15 -9.97 -16.44
CA ARG A 164 7.61 -9.97 -16.20
C ARG A 164 8.42 -9.14 -17.21
N GLU A 165 7.82 -8.78 -18.34
CA GLU A 165 8.49 -7.92 -19.33
C GLU A 165 8.46 -6.45 -18.91
N LYS A 166 7.41 -6.06 -18.18
CA LYS A 166 7.14 -4.68 -17.75
C LYS A 166 7.57 -4.39 -16.33
N VAL A 167 7.40 -5.37 -15.43
CA VAL A 167 7.67 -5.25 -14.00
C VAL A 167 8.85 -6.12 -13.62
N SER A 168 9.86 -5.52 -13.00
CA SER A 168 11.00 -6.24 -12.41
C SER A 168 10.96 -6.17 -10.89
N ILE A 169 11.35 -7.26 -10.23
CA ILE A 169 11.48 -7.37 -8.77
C ILE A 169 12.98 -7.55 -8.47
N PRO A 170 13.72 -6.46 -8.19
CA PRO A 170 15.19 -6.52 -8.10
C PRO A 170 15.71 -7.05 -6.76
N GLU A 171 14.98 -6.88 -5.67
CA GLU A 171 15.50 -7.07 -4.30
C GLU A 171 15.14 -8.41 -3.66
N ILE A 172 14.22 -9.20 -4.25
CA ILE A 172 13.67 -10.41 -3.63
C ILE A 172 14.03 -11.62 -4.48
N ASP A 173 14.45 -12.71 -3.81
CA ASP A 173 14.71 -13.98 -4.46
C ASP A 173 13.40 -14.56 -5.03
N PRO A 174 13.37 -15.03 -6.30
CA PRO A 174 12.20 -15.69 -6.87
C PRO A 174 11.66 -16.88 -6.08
N GLU A 175 12.52 -17.56 -5.30
CA GLU A 175 12.14 -18.69 -4.45
C GLU A 175 11.66 -18.28 -3.05
N GLU A 176 11.72 -16.97 -2.70
CA GLU A 176 11.27 -16.48 -1.42
C GLU A 176 9.76 -16.65 -1.25
N MET A 177 9.36 -17.11 -0.06
CA MET A 177 7.97 -17.39 0.27
C MET A 177 7.23 -16.11 0.60
N VAL A 178 6.10 -15.89 -0.06
CA VAL A 178 5.22 -14.73 0.17
C VAL A 178 4.13 -15.06 1.19
N VAL A 179 3.51 -16.23 1.03
CA VAL A 179 2.44 -16.73 1.89
C VAL A 179 2.70 -18.19 2.21
N ARG A 180 2.40 -18.61 3.44
CA ARG A 180 2.51 -19.99 3.90
C ARG A 180 1.31 -20.37 4.74
N ILE A 181 0.88 -21.63 4.63
CA ILE A 181 -0.16 -22.20 5.51
C ILE A 181 0.51 -22.74 6.77
N GLU A 182 0.14 -22.20 7.92
CA GLU A 182 0.64 -22.66 9.22
C GLU A 182 -0.50 -23.20 10.11
N GLU A 183 -0.15 -24.17 10.94
CA GLU A 183 -1.08 -24.73 11.94
C GLU A 183 -1.37 -23.70 13.04
N VAL A 184 -2.63 -23.53 13.40
CA VAL A 184 -3.02 -22.72 14.54
C VAL A 184 -2.68 -23.47 15.82
N LYS A 185 -1.59 -23.11 16.49
CA LYS A 185 -1.33 -23.57 17.85
C LYS A 185 -2.28 -22.84 18.80
N VAL A 186 -3.31 -23.52 19.25
CA VAL A 186 -4.10 -23.06 20.39
C VAL A 186 -3.26 -23.32 21.64
N GLU A 187 -2.65 -22.28 22.22
CA GLU A 187 -2.15 -22.37 23.58
C GLU A 187 -3.37 -22.55 24.48
N GLU A 188 -3.57 -23.76 24.97
CA GLU A 188 -4.48 -24.01 26.11
C GLU A 188 -3.86 -23.24 27.29
N GLU A 189 -4.42 -22.09 27.65
CA GLU A 189 -4.17 -21.49 28.95
C GLU A 189 -4.66 -22.51 29.97
N GLU A 190 -3.73 -23.23 30.62
CA GLU A 190 -3.99 -23.98 31.83
C GLU A 190 -4.56 -23.00 32.86
N VAL A 191 -5.86 -23.06 33.07
CA VAL A 191 -6.50 -22.38 34.19
C VAL A 191 -6.06 -23.19 35.43
N GLU A 192 -4.99 -22.72 36.07
CA GLU A 192 -4.69 -23.17 37.43
C GLU A 192 -5.86 -22.79 38.33
N GLU A 193 -6.70 -23.78 38.62
CA GLU A 193 -7.65 -23.73 39.74
C GLU A 193 -6.82 -23.63 41.04
N VAL A 194 -6.92 -22.49 41.70
CA VAL A 194 -6.53 -22.31 43.11
C VAL A 194 -7.77 -22.21 43.97
#